data_0ff47d84a0a6ea73be8961a9701f5902
#
_entry.id   0ff47d84a0a6ea73be8961a9701f5902
#
_cell.length_a   1.000
_cell.length_b   1.000
_cell.length_c   1.000
_cell.angle_alpha   90.00
_cell.angle_beta   90.00
_cell.angle_gamma   90.00
#
_symmetry.space_group_name_H-M   'P 1'
#
loop_
_entity.id
_entity.type
_entity.pdbx_description
1 polymer ?
#
loop_
_entity_poly.entity_id
_entity_poly.type
_entity_poly.pdbx_seq_one_letter_code
_entity_poly.pdbx_strand_id
1 'polypeptide(L)'
;MAYSTDIPNNAVGSALKKYFEERGYSQQQLADILGVHQTNISALFLGKRPFGKNVAKKWHDAFGFRVNWLMTGEGPMFDTDTTVTQTNVHGNNVIAQTINTITDMPQASTPSELDELVPMVPRDMARMPNISIWEHMKSATDLETAPKIHQFPRYDFYFQCVTDAMRPEIMAGDLLGIRRHDPSAPLVNGETYVFDTKSTGMLIRMLEEKEDGYLATAHNDRYKDTFFPRSEVLTIFTIVGLVRVK
;
A
#
# COMPACT_ATOMS: atom_id res chain seq x y z
N MET A 1 -37.47 -26.84 -8.21
CA MET A 1 -37.14 -26.45 -6.84
C MET A 1 -36.03 -25.41 -6.89
N ALA A 2 -36.39 -24.15 -6.65
CA ALA A 2 -35.47 -23.05 -6.70
C ALA A 2 -34.75 -23.00 -5.34
N TYR A 3 -33.42 -23.10 -5.34
CA TYR A 3 -32.62 -22.85 -4.15
C TYR A 3 -32.56 -21.33 -3.95
N SER A 4 -33.30 -20.84 -2.98
CA SER A 4 -33.20 -19.50 -2.41
C SER A 4 -31.90 -19.45 -1.61
N THR A 5 -30.89 -18.79 -2.13
CA THR A 5 -29.68 -18.43 -1.37
C THR A 5 -29.87 -17.04 -0.81
N ASP A 6 -30.64 -16.94 0.26
CA ASP A 6 -30.67 -15.75 1.13
C ASP A 6 -29.40 -15.75 1.99
N ILE A 7 -28.28 -15.35 1.38
CA ILE A 7 -27.09 -14.96 2.14
C ILE A 7 -27.31 -13.51 2.57
N PRO A 8 -27.16 -13.16 3.86
CA PRO A 8 -27.49 -11.83 4.31
C PRO A 8 -26.48 -10.80 3.76
N ASN A 9 -26.81 -10.13 2.65
CA ASN A 9 -26.13 -8.95 2.13
C ASN A 9 -25.82 -7.91 3.23
N ASN A 10 -26.51 -7.99 4.33
CA ASN A 10 -26.36 -7.12 5.48
C ASN A 10 -25.04 -7.35 6.24
N ALA A 11 -24.49 -8.56 6.23
CA ALA A 11 -23.26 -8.87 6.98
C ALA A 11 -22.02 -8.22 6.32
N VAL A 12 -21.88 -8.33 4.99
CA VAL A 12 -20.78 -7.74 4.24
C VAL A 12 -20.83 -6.20 4.31
N GLY A 13 -22.00 -5.62 4.08
CA GLY A 13 -22.19 -4.17 4.16
C GLY A 13 -21.87 -3.61 5.56
N SER A 14 -22.34 -4.28 6.61
CA SER A 14 -22.06 -3.88 7.99
C SER A 14 -20.59 -4.03 8.36
N ALA A 15 -19.93 -5.11 7.91
CA ALA A 15 -18.49 -5.32 8.13
C ALA A 15 -17.65 -4.24 7.45
N LEU A 16 -17.98 -3.91 6.20
CA LEU A 16 -17.29 -2.84 5.47
C LEU A 16 -17.52 -1.47 6.13
N LYS A 17 -18.75 -1.18 6.54
CA LYS A 17 -19.07 0.07 7.25
C LYS A 17 -18.20 0.20 8.48
N LYS A 18 -18.18 -0.82 9.35
CA LYS A 18 -17.34 -0.85 10.55
C LYS A 18 -15.85 -0.68 10.21
N TYR A 19 -15.36 -1.41 9.22
CA TYR A 19 -13.97 -1.36 8.77
C TYR A 19 -13.51 0.05 8.39
N PHE A 20 -14.34 0.80 7.66
CA PHE A 20 -14.01 2.15 7.20
C PHE A 20 -14.24 3.22 8.27
N GLU A 21 -15.27 3.07 9.12
CA GLU A 21 -15.51 3.97 10.26
C GLU A 21 -14.36 3.93 11.27
N GLU A 22 -13.83 2.73 11.58
CA GLU A 22 -12.66 2.55 12.45
C GLU A 22 -11.39 3.19 11.87
N ARG A 23 -11.33 3.40 10.57
CA ARG A 23 -10.20 4.03 9.85
C ARG A 23 -10.45 5.49 9.48
N GLY A 24 -11.55 6.07 9.94
CA GLY A 24 -11.88 7.48 9.76
C GLY A 24 -12.33 7.87 8.35
N TYR A 25 -12.69 6.90 7.49
CA TYR A 25 -13.20 7.20 6.17
C TYR A 25 -14.68 7.59 6.21
N SER A 26 -15.01 8.73 5.63
CA SER A 26 -16.40 9.11 5.37
C SER A 26 -16.95 8.41 4.12
N GLN A 27 -18.26 8.23 4.05
CA GLN A 27 -18.90 7.67 2.85
C GLN A 27 -18.68 8.52 1.59
N GLN A 28 -18.49 9.83 1.74
CA GLN A 28 -18.18 10.72 0.64
C GLN A 28 -16.77 10.44 0.10
N GLN A 29 -15.76 10.31 0.96
CA GLN A 29 -14.40 9.96 0.55
C GLN A 29 -14.34 8.62 -0.17
N LEU A 30 -15.09 7.62 0.31
CA LEU A 30 -15.18 6.32 -0.37
C LEU A 30 -15.85 6.43 -1.75
N ALA A 31 -16.87 7.27 -1.87
CA ALA A 31 -17.55 7.53 -3.12
C ALA A 31 -16.60 8.18 -4.15
N ASP A 32 -15.80 9.13 -3.71
CA ASP A 32 -14.80 9.84 -4.52
C ASP A 32 -13.70 8.87 -5.00
N ILE A 33 -13.15 8.04 -4.09
CA ILE A 33 -12.13 7.02 -4.43
C ILE A 33 -12.63 6.01 -5.46
N LEU A 34 -13.88 5.57 -5.31
CA LEU A 34 -14.49 4.57 -6.19
C LEU A 34 -15.10 5.14 -7.47
N GLY A 35 -15.15 6.46 -7.61
CA GLY A 35 -15.82 7.12 -8.72
C GLY A 35 -17.31 6.79 -8.81
N VAL A 36 -18.02 6.79 -7.66
CA VAL A 36 -19.44 6.48 -7.57
C VAL A 36 -20.18 7.53 -6.74
N HIS A 37 -21.50 7.56 -6.79
CA HIS A 37 -22.28 8.45 -5.95
C HIS A 37 -22.36 7.95 -4.50
N GLN A 38 -22.28 8.85 -3.50
CA GLN A 38 -22.34 8.51 -2.07
C GLN A 38 -23.55 7.63 -1.69
N THR A 39 -24.69 7.84 -2.34
CA THR A 39 -25.89 7.01 -2.13
C THR A 39 -25.67 5.53 -2.45
N ASN A 40 -24.76 5.21 -3.37
CA ASN A 40 -24.41 3.83 -3.70
C ASN A 40 -23.62 3.19 -2.54
N ILE A 41 -22.70 3.93 -1.93
CA ILE A 41 -21.95 3.48 -0.74
C ILE A 41 -22.91 3.21 0.41
N SER A 42 -23.79 4.16 0.71
CA SER A 42 -24.81 4.01 1.75
C SER A 42 -25.72 2.79 1.52
N ALA A 43 -26.14 2.56 0.28
CA ALA A 43 -26.98 1.40 -0.06
C ALA A 43 -26.25 0.06 0.12
N LEU A 44 -24.95 0.00 -0.18
CA LEU A 44 -24.11 -1.18 0.04
C LEU A 44 -23.89 -1.44 1.53
N PHE A 45 -23.59 -0.41 2.31
CA PHE A 45 -23.38 -0.52 3.76
C PHE A 45 -24.65 -0.93 4.53
N LEU A 46 -25.81 -0.53 4.03
CA LEU A 46 -27.11 -0.94 4.59
C LEU A 46 -27.59 -2.30 4.08
N GLY A 47 -26.82 -2.97 3.23
CA GLY A 47 -27.24 -4.24 2.64
C GLY A 47 -28.44 -4.16 1.68
N LYS A 48 -28.83 -2.94 1.28
CA LYS A 48 -29.95 -2.72 0.35
C LYS A 48 -29.63 -3.12 -1.09
N ARG A 49 -28.35 -3.28 -1.41
CA ARG A 49 -27.86 -3.73 -2.72
C ARG A 49 -26.78 -4.77 -2.53
N PRO A 50 -26.81 -5.87 -3.31
CA PRO A 50 -25.71 -6.84 -3.33
C PRO A 50 -24.49 -6.26 -4.08
N PHE A 51 -23.32 -6.79 -3.76
CA PHE A 51 -22.13 -6.54 -4.55
C PHE A 51 -22.19 -7.31 -5.86
N GLY A 52 -22.51 -6.65 -6.95
CA GLY A 52 -22.37 -7.23 -8.28
C GLY A 52 -20.88 -7.33 -8.65
N LYS A 53 -20.52 -8.26 -9.56
CA LYS A 53 -19.13 -8.58 -9.97
C LYS A 53 -18.30 -7.34 -10.32
N ASN A 54 -18.86 -6.38 -11.06
CA ASN A 54 -18.16 -5.14 -11.46
C ASN A 54 -17.92 -4.21 -10.27
N VAL A 55 -18.86 -4.13 -9.34
CA VAL A 55 -18.71 -3.33 -8.12
C VAL A 55 -17.68 -3.98 -7.20
N ALA A 56 -17.77 -5.28 -6.98
CA ALA A 56 -16.82 -6.03 -6.19
C ALA A 56 -15.38 -5.89 -6.73
N LYS A 57 -15.21 -5.92 -8.08
CA LYS A 57 -13.91 -5.70 -8.71
C LYS A 57 -13.37 -4.28 -8.42
N LYS A 58 -14.19 -3.23 -8.53
CA LYS A 58 -13.77 -1.87 -8.19
C LYS A 58 -13.30 -1.75 -6.72
N TRP A 59 -14.00 -2.41 -5.81
CA TRP A 59 -13.62 -2.43 -4.39
C TRP A 59 -12.35 -3.25 -4.15
N HIS A 60 -12.17 -4.35 -4.89
CA HIS A 60 -10.92 -5.10 -4.88
C HIS A 60 -9.75 -4.25 -5.37
N ASP A 61 -9.90 -3.60 -6.53
CA ASP A 61 -8.85 -2.79 -7.15
C ASP A 61 -8.46 -1.57 -6.28
N ALA A 62 -9.44 -0.98 -5.56
CA ALA A 62 -9.22 0.19 -4.72
C ALA A 62 -8.69 -0.14 -3.32
N PHE A 63 -9.16 -1.23 -2.70
CA PHE A 63 -8.93 -1.52 -1.28
C PHE A 63 -8.40 -2.93 -0.99
N GLY A 64 -8.27 -3.81 -1.99
CA GLY A 64 -7.74 -5.16 -1.83
C GLY A 64 -8.71 -6.19 -1.25
N PHE A 65 -10.02 -5.89 -1.15
CA PHE A 65 -11.00 -6.86 -0.68
C PHE A 65 -11.18 -8.02 -1.66
N ARG A 66 -11.33 -9.24 -1.17
CA ARG A 66 -11.62 -10.39 -2.04
C ARG A 66 -12.96 -10.24 -2.73
N VAL A 67 -12.96 -10.38 -4.04
CA VAL A 67 -14.19 -10.31 -4.87
C VAL A 67 -15.22 -11.34 -4.39
N ASN A 68 -14.79 -12.57 -4.09
CA ASN A 68 -15.68 -13.61 -3.59
C ASN A 68 -16.31 -13.21 -2.25
N TRP A 69 -15.51 -12.71 -1.29
CA TRP A 69 -16.01 -12.27 0.00
C TRP A 69 -17.02 -11.12 -0.13
N LEU A 70 -16.72 -10.13 -0.99
CA LEU A 70 -17.66 -9.03 -1.25
C LEU A 70 -19.00 -9.50 -1.82
N MET A 71 -18.99 -10.55 -2.65
CA MET A 71 -20.20 -11.07 -3.29
C MET A 71 -20.98 -12.07 -2.44
N THR A 72 -20.30 -12.86 -1.63
CA THR A 72 -20.90 -13.99 -0.90
C THR A 72 -20.86 -13.86 0.61
N GLY A 73 -19.99 -13.02 1.16
CA GLY A 73 -19.70 -12.95 2.60
C GLY A 73 -18.88 -14.14 3.12
N GLU A 74 -18.48 -15.08 2.25
CA GLU A 74 -17.77 -16.29 2.65
C GLU A 74 -16.26 -16.16 2.44
N GLY A 75 -15.48 -16.73 3.36
CA GLY A 75 -14.03 -16.70 3.34
C GLY A 75 -13.43 -15.42 3.97
N PRO A 76 -12.12 -15.25 3.89
CA PRO A 76 -11.45 -14.08 4.46
C PRO A 76 -11.75 -12.82 3.65
N MET A 77 -11.82 -11.68 4.33
CA MET A 77 -12.13 -10.36 3.76
C MET A 77 -11.07 -9.90 2.75
N PHE A 78 -9.81 -10.27 2.95
CA PHE A 78 -8.67 -9.92 2.10
C PHE A 78 -8.04 -11.16 1.48
N ASP A 79 -7.30 -10.98 0.39
CA ASP A 79 -6.50 -12.06 -0.17
C ASP A 79 -5.34 -12.38 0.78
N THR A 80 -5.50 -13.49 1.49
CA THR A 80 -4.39 -14.15 2.16
C THR A 80 -3.85 -15.19 1.17
N ASP A 81 -3.10 -14.75 0.17
CA ASP A 81 -2.44 -15.70 -0.71
C ASP A 81 -1.27 -16.34 0.01
N THR A 82 -1.54 -17.52 0.54
CA THR A 82 -0.52 -18.55 0.63
C THR A 82 -1.19 -19.90 0.45
N THR A 83 -1.48 -20.26 -0.79
CA THR A 83 -1.67 -21.67 -1.11
C THR A 83 -0.29 -22.26 -1.42
N VAL A 84 0.41 -22.70 -0.41
CA VAL A 84 1.53 -23.62 -0.59
C VAL A 84 0.92 -24.95 -0.99
N THR A 85 0.90 -25.24 -2.27
CA THR A 85 0.64 -26.60 -2.78
C THR A 85 1.89 -27.44 -2.47
N GLN A 86 1.94 -28.04 -1.29
CA GLN A 86 2.88 -29.11 -1.03
C GLN A 86 2.42 -30.36 -1.78
N THR A 87 3.07 -30.63 -2.89
CA THR A 87 3.02 -31.94 -3.53
C THR A 87 3.89 -32.88 -2.72
N ASN A 88 3.31 -33.57 -1.75
CA ASN A 88 3.98 -34.70 -1.09
C ASN A 88 3.89 -35.93 -1.96
N VAL A 89 5.04 -36.33 -2.51
CA VAL A 89 5.25 -37.66 -3.06
C VAL A 89 5.99 -38.48 -2.00
N HIS A 90 5.39 -39.65 -1.69
CA HIS A 90 5.87 -40.81 -0.92
C HIS A 90 5.83 -40.83 0.60
N GLY A 91 4.87 -41.60 1.08
CA GLY A 91 5.14 -42.85 1.86
C GLY A 91 5.14 -42.73 3.38
N ASN A 92 4.15 -43.39 3.92
CA ASN A 92 4.04 -44.09 5.24
C ASN A 92 3.25 -43.41 6.36
N ASN A 93 2.19 -44.15 6.71
CA ASN A 93 1.32 -44.02 7.87
C ASN A 93 2.04 -43.70 9.18
N VAL A 94 1.61 -42.65 9.86
CA VAL A 94 1.64 -42.59 11.32
C VAL A 94 0.34 -41.96 11.81
N ILE A 95 -0.38 -42.71 12.59
CA ILE A 95 -1.60 -42.33 13.32
C ILE A 95 -1.18 -41.30 14.38
N ALA A 96 -1.65 -40.07 14.27
CA ALA A 96 -1.50 -39.09 15.34
C ALA A 96 -2.75 -39.06 16.21
N GLN A 97 -2.61 -39.50 17.44
CA GLN A 97 -3.61 -39.38 18.49
C GLN A 97 -3.79 -37.93 18.91
N THR A 98 -5.04 -37.52 18.99
CA THR A 98 -5.46 -36.25 19.57
C THR A 98 -5.22 -36.28 21.08
N ILE A 99 -4.39 -35.41 21.59
CA ILE A 99 -4.30 -35.11 23.02
C ILE A 99 -4.82 -33.69 23.23
N ASN A 100 -6.04 -33.60 23.77
CA ASN A 100 -6.53 -32.38 24.34
C ASN A 100 -5.86 -32.12 25.69
N THR A 101 -5.07 -31.09 25.77
CA THR A 101 -4.67 -30.55 27.09
C THR A 101 -4.90 -29.04 27.04
N ILE A 102 -5.93 -28.64 27.77
CA ILE A 102 -6.21 -27.24 28.08
C ILE A 102 -5.17 -26.79 29.09
N THR A 103 -4.33 -25.83 28.75
CA THR A 103 -3.57 -25.08 29.75
C THR A 103 -3.63 -23.58 29.33
N ASP A 104 -4.36 -22.88 30.15
CA ASP A 104 -4.55 -21.42 30.07
C ASP A 104 -3.23 -20.73 30.47
N MET A 105 -2.52 -20.19 29.50
CA MET A 105 -1.50 -19.15 29.71
C MET A 105 -1.53 -18.23 28.49
N PRO A 106 -1.42 -16.89 28.67
CA PRO A 106 -1.37 -15.99 27.55
C PRO A 106 -0.07 -16.22 26.77
N GLN A 107 -0.17 -17.01 25.71
CA GLN A 107 0.95 -17.16 24.76
C GLN A 107 1.14 -15.85 24.03
N ALA A 108 2.35 -15.32 24.15
CA ALA A 108 2.86 -14.34 23.21
C ALA A 108 2.58 -14.85 21.80
N SER A 109 1.93 -14.02 21.00
CA SER A 109 1.60 -14.28 19.60
C SER A 109 2.83 -14.83 18.86
N THR A 110 2.76 -16.09 18.46
CA THR A 110 3.69 -16.66 17.48
C THR A 110 3.53 -15.89 16.17
N PRO A 111 4.61 -15.44 15.53
CA PRO A 111 4.55 -14.82 14.22
C PRO A 111 4.31 -15.94 13.19
N SER A 112 3.06 -16.14 12.81
CA SER A 112 2.68 -16.99 11.67
C SER A 112 1.79 -16.21 10.73
N GLU A 113 2.34 -15.12 10.22
CA GLU A 113 2.03 -14.58 8.91
C GLU A 113 3.39 -14.40 8.26
N LEU A 114 3.60 -15.01 7.13
CA LEU A 114 4.70 -14.67 6.24
C LEU A 114 4.49 -13.18 5.96
N ASP A 115 5.22 -12.33 6.67
CA ASP A 115 5.18 -10.89 6.49
C ASP A 115 5.42 -10.63 5.01
N GLU A 116 4.46 -10.05 4.34
CA GLU A 116 4.65 -9.60 2.97
C GLU A 116 5.84 -8.65 2.97
N LEU A 117 6.91 -9.06 2.27
CA LEU A 117 8.17 -8.32 2.25
C LEU A 117 8.11 -7.27 1.15
N VAL A 118 8.53 -6.06 1.48
CA VAL A 118 8.62 -4.94 0.55
C VAL A 118 10.08 -4.61 0.32
N PRO A 119 10.52 -4.49 -0.96
CA PRO A 119 11.90 -4.19 -1.27
C PRO A 119 12.29 -2.78 -0.82
N MET A 120 13.55 -2.65 -0.39
CA MET A 120 14.16 -1.39 0.00
C MET A 120 15.05 -0.86 -1.11
N VAL A 121 14.94 0.43 -1.39
CA VAL A 121 15.88 1.10 -2.31
C VAL A 121 17.28 1.09 -1.70
N PRO A 122 18.28 0.49 -2.36
CA PRO A 122 19.65 0.48 -1.85
C PRO A 122 20.20 1.89 -1.64
N ARG A 123 20.89 2.11 -0.52
CA ARG A 123 21.36 3.46 -0.14
C ARG A 123 22.39 4.06 -1.12
N ASP A 124 23.22 3.22 -1.68
CA ASP A 124 24.21 3.61 -2.69
C ASP A 124 23.50 4.02 -3.98
N MET A 125 22.50 3.27 -4.41
CA MET A 125 21.72 3.58 -5.61
C MET A 125 20.94 4.89 -5.49
N ALA A 126 20.42 5.19 -4.31
CA ALA A 126 19.73 6.45 -4.06
C ALA A 126 20.60 7.69 -4.38
N ARG A 127 21.92 7.54 -4.43
CA ARG A 127 22.89 8.60 -4.73
C ARG A 127 23.48 8.51 -6.14
N MET A 128 23.12 7.48 -6.91
CA MET A 128 23.64 7.31 -8.26
C MET A 128 22.87 8.17 -9.26
N PRO A 129 23.53 9.05 -10.00
CA PRO A 129 22.88 9.82 -11.04
C PRO A 129 22.56 8.95 -12.27
N ASN A 130 21.61 9.40 -13.05
CA ASN A 130 21.22 8.80 -14.34
C ASN A 130 20.72 7.33 -14.26
N ILE A 131 20.19 6.92 -13.11
CA ILE A 131 19.56 5.62 -12.92
C ILE A 131 18.11 5.83 -12.58
N SER A 132 17.20 5.23 -13.36
CA SER A 132 15.80 5.15 -12.97
C SER A 132 15.66 4.10 -11.87
N ILE A 133 15.39 4.57 -10.66
CA ILE A 133 15.16 3.69 -9.51
C ILE A 133 13.97 2.75 -9.76
N TRP A 134 12.91 3.26 -10.39
CA TRP A 134 11.77 2.44 -10.74
C TRP A 134 12.12 1.24 -11.61
N GLU A 135 12.87 1.47 -12.69
CA GLU A 135 13.24 0.40 -13.62
C GLU A 135 14.22 -0.59 -12.95
N HIS A 136 15.16 -0.05 -12.17
CA HIS A 136 16.12 -0.89 -11.45
C HIS A 136 15.40 -1.79 -10.43
N MET A 137 14.56 -1.23 -9.58
CA MET A 137 13.84 -1.97 -8.53
C MET A 137 12.92 -3.04 -9.10
N LYS A 138 12.42 -2.88 -10.32
CA LYS A 138 11.63 -3.92 -11.00
C LYS A 138 12.45 -5.06 -11.57
N SER A 139 13.69 -4.81 -11.95
CA SER A 139 14.56 -5.79 -12.59
C SER A 139 15.53 -6.49 -11.64
N ALA A 140 15.79 -5.93 -10.47
CA ALA A 140 16.71 -6.49 -9.50
C ALA A 140 16.11 -7.69 -8.76
N THR A 141 16.90 -8.74 -8.61
CA THR A 141 16.49 -10.01 -7.98
C THR A 141 17.02 -10.20 -6.57
N ASP A 142 17.99 -9.38 -6.15
CA ASP A 142 18.66 -9.50 -4.83
C ASP A 142 18.58 -8.15 -4.10
N LEU A 143 17.35 -7.79 -3.69
CA LEU A 143 17.10 -6.56 -2.96
C LEU A 143 16.92 -6.87 -1.47
N GLU A 144 17.48 -6.01 -0.63
CA GLU A 144 17.09 -5.97 0.78
C GLU A 144 15.59 -5.74 0.91
N THR A 145 14.94 -6.46 1.80
CA THR A 145 13.49 -6.36 2.02
C THR A 145 13.20 -6.11 3.49
N ALA A 146 12.06 -5.49 3.78
CA ALA A 146 11.55 -5.33 5.14
C ALA A 146 10.07 -5.73 5.20
N PRO A 147 9.57 -6.12 6.38
CA PRO A 147 8.16 -6.44 6.58
C PRO A 147 7.26 -5.29 6.13
N LYS A 148 6.16 -5.62 5.48
CA LYS A 148 5.17 -4.65 5.06
C LYS A 148 4.46 -4.01 6.25
N ILE A 149 4.35 -2.70 6.22
CA ILE A 149 3.56 -1.94 7.19
C ILE A 149 2.13 -1.84 6.66
N HIS A 150 1.24 -2.66 7.23
CA HIS A 150 -0.15 -2.76 6.79
C HIS A 150 -0.99 -1.49 7.04
N GLN A 151 -0.53 -0.60 7.94
CA GLN A 151 -1.18 0.68 8.19
C GLN A 151 -0.93 1.71 7.08
N PHE A 152 0.08 1.48 6.24
CA PHE A 152 0.33 2.34 5.09
C PHE A 152 -0.64 2.01 3.95
N PRO A 153 -1.09 3.01 3.17
CA PRO A 153 -1.71 2.75 1.88
C PRO A 153 -0.76 1.94 0.98
N ARG A 154 -1.28 1.37 -0.12
CA ARG A 154 -0.43 0.63 -1.09
C ARG A 154 0.80 1.44 -1.45
N TYR A 155 1.97 0.82 -1.37
CA TYR A 155 3.28 1.35 -1.75
C TYR A 155 4.11 0.28 -2.45
N ASP A 156 5.14 0.73 -3.16
CA ASP A 156 5.94 -0.14 -4.00
C ASP A 156 7.29 -0.49 -3.35
N PHE A 157 7.91 0.48 -2.66
CA PHE A 157 9.24 0.34 -2.07
C PHE A 157 9.34 1.07 -0.75
N TYR A 158 10.34 0.66 0.04
CA TYR A 158 10.87 1.47 1.12
C TYR A 158 12.04 2.32 0.62
N PHE A 159 12.10 3.55 1.08
CA PHE A 159 13.22 4.46 0.86
C PHE A 159 13.69 5.06 2.18
N GLN A 160 14.97 4.87 2.52
CA GLN A 160 15.51 5.48 3.72
C GLN A 160 16.02 6.90 3.42
N CYS A 161 15.47 7.88 4.11
CA CYS A 161 15.89 9.27 4.00
C CYS A 161 17.36 9.43 4.44
N VAL A 162 18.19 10.02 3.57
CA VAL A 162 19.62 10.25 3.84
C VAL A 162 19.97 11.74 3.98
N THR A 163 18.98 12.61 3.98
CA THR A 163 19.15 14.08 3.96
C THR A 163 18.28 14.73 5.03
N ASP A 164 18.65 15.93 5.44
CA ASP A 164 17.88 16.76 6.37
C ASP A 164 17.13 17.92 5.69
N ALA A 165 17.00 17.84 4.35
CA ALA A 165 16.41 18.91 3.56
C ALA A 165 14.93 19.20 3.90
N MET A 166 14.18 18.19 4.37
CA MET A 166 12.77 18.32 4.71
C MET A 166 12.51 18.36 6.22
N ARG A 167 13.53 18.68 7.03
CA ARG A 167 13.34 18.88 8.49
C ARG A 167 12.38 20.04 8.74
N PRO A 168 11.53 19.92 9.79
CA PRO A 168 11.46 18.85 10.80
C PRO A 168 10.59 17.64 10.40
N GLU A 169 9.86 17.72 9.29
CA GLU A 169 8.85 16.71 8.92
C GLU A 169 9.51 15.37 8.57
N ILE A 170 10.51 15.39 7.68
CA ILE A 170 11.28 14.20 7.30
C ILE A 170 12.74 14.41 7.68
N MET A 171 13.31 13.46 8.39
CA MET A 171 14.68 13.52 8.91
C MET A 171 15.54 12.41 8.31
N ALA A 172 16.84 12.64 8.29
CA ALA A 172 17.80 11.58 7.96
C ALA A 172 17.60 10.38 8.91
N GLY A 173 17.49 9.17 8.34
CA GLY A 173 17.19 7.95 9.05
C GLY A 173 15.72 7.51 9.02
N ASP A 174 14.80 8.41 8.69
CA ASP A 174 13.38 8.02 8.52
C ASP A 174 13.23 7.03 7.38
N LEU A 175 12.37 6.03 7.59
CA LEU A 175 11.98 5.06 6.57
C LEU A 175 10.65 5.49 5.95
N LEU A 176 10.65 5.71 4.65
CA LEU A 176 9.49 6.17 3.89
C LEU A 176 8.91 5.00 3.08
N GLY A 177 7.61 4.79 3.15
CA GLY A 177 6.89 4.00 2.15
C GLY A 177 6.61 4.88 0.93
N ILE A 178 7.11 4.49 -0.25
CA ILE A 178 6.96 5.25 -1.48
C ILE A 178 6.21 4.47 -2.54
N ARG A 179 5.38 5.17 -3.29
CA ARG A 179 4.62 4.63 -4.41
C ARG A 179 4.90 5.46 -5.66
N ARG A 180 5.12 4.80 -6.80
CA ARG A 180 5.24 5.50 -8.07
C ARG A 180 4.04 6.40 -8.30
N HIS A 181 4.31 7.68 -8.56
CA HIS A 181 3.28 8.63 -8.97
C HIS A 181 2.81 8.29 -10.39
N ASP A 182 1.51 8.33 -10.62
CA ASP A 182 0.95 8.13 -11.96
C ASP A 182 1.31 9.33 -12.85
N PRO A 183 2.07 9.14 -13.94
CA PRO A 183 2.45 10.25 -14.81
C PRO A 183 1.27 11.00 -15.45
N SER A 184 0.08 10.38 -15.47
CA SER A 184 -1.14 11.02 -15.99
C SER A 184 -1.88 11.85 -14.94
N ALA A 185 -1.55 11.68 -13.66
CA ALA A 185 -2.14 12.45 -12.58
C ALA A 185 -1.34 13.73 -12.33
N PRO A 186 -2.02 14.87 -12.08
CA PRO A 186 -1.32 16.10 -11.72
C PRO A 186 -0.63 15.95 -10.36
N LEU A 187 0.51 16.62 -10.19
CA LEU A 187 1.11 16.77 -8.87
C LEU A 187 0.26 17.72 -8.02
N VAL A 188 0.19 17.43 -6.74
CA VAL A 188 -0.36 18.38 -5.77
C VAL A 188 0.75 19.36 -5.40
N ASN A 189 0.62 20.60 -5.83
CA ASN A 189 1.62 21.63 -5.57
C ASN A 189 1.83 21.85 -4.08
N GLY A 190 3.08 21.87 -3.64
CA GLY A 190 3.47 22.02 -2.26
C GLY A 190 3.50 20.71 -1.45
N GLU A 191 3.09 19.59 -2.03
CA GLU A 191 3.28 18.27 -1.42
C GLU A 191 4.74 17.80 -1.57
N THR A 192 5.18 16.99 -0.60
CA THR A 192 6.53 16.42 -0.59
C THR A 192 6.58 15.12 -1.37
N TYR A 193 7.50 15.05 -2.32
CA TYR A 193 7.74 13.88 -3.16
C TYR A 193 9.17 13.38 -3.03
N VAL A 194 9.36 12.09 -3.29
CA VAL A 194 10.66 11.52 -3.61
C VAL A 194 10.76 11.45 -5.13
N PHE A 195 11.85 11.84 -5.72
CA PHE A 195 12.05 11.75 -7.17
C PHE A 195 13.51 11.50 -7.52
N ASP A 196 13.73 10.76 -8.58
CA ASP A 196 15.06 10.47 -9.11
C ASP A 196 15.37 11.38 -10.30
N THR A 197 16.63 11.78 -10.39
CA THR A 197 17.12 12.72 -11.40
C THR A 197 18.34 12.16 -12.13
N LYS A 198 18.56 12.66 -13.34
CA LYS A 198 19.75 12.28 -14.13
C LYS A 198 21.04 12.80 -13.53
N SER A 199 21.01 13.95 -12.88
CA SER A 199 22.24 14.62 -12.40
C SER A 199 22.60 14.28 -10.95
N THR A 200 21.61 14.01 -10.07
CA THR A 200 21.83 14.01 -8.61
C THR A 200 21.42 12.71 -7.93
N GLY A 201 20.68 11.84 -8.61
CA GLY A 201 20.03 10.67 -8.01
C GLY A 201 18.72 11.04 -7.33
N MET A 202 18.36 10.35 -6.24
CA MET A 202 17.09 10.57 -5.54
C MET A 202 17.13 11.78 -4.62
N LEU A 203 16.08 12.56 -4.68
CA LEU A 203 15.85 13.75 -3.84
C LEU A 203 14.50 13.66 -3.15
N ILE A 204 14.37 14.36 -2.01
CA ILE A 204 13.10 14.58 -1.31
C ILE A 204 12.88 16.08 -1.23
N ARG A 205 11.81 16.60 -1.87
CA ARG A 205 11.45 18.03 -1.87
C ARG A 205 9.95 18.20 -2.01
N MET A 206 9.46 19.34 -1.62
CA MET A 206 8.18 19.82 -2.12
C MET A 206 8.33 20.12 -3.61
N LEU A 207 7.38 19.65 -4.42
CA LEU A 207 7.36 19.91 -5.85
C LEU A 207 6.21 20.81 -6.22
N GLU A 208 6.52 21.80 -7.05
CA GLU A 208 5.55 22.62 -7.76
C GLU A 208 5.73 22.40 -9.25
N GLU A 209 4.68 21.94 -9.93
CA GLU A 209 4.72 21.72 -11.38
C GLU A 209 4.71 23.06 -12.12
N LYS A 210 5.65 23.22 -13.05
CA LYS A 210 5.77 24.36 -13.96
C LYS A 210 5.64 23.88 -15.40
N GLU A 211 5.48 24.81 -16.34
CA GLU A 211 5.31 24.49 -17.76
C GLU A 211 6.42 23.56 -18.30
N ASP A 212 7.68 23.85 -18.01
CA ASP A 212 8.84 23.12 -18.54
C ASP A 212 9.47 22.16 -17.55
N GLY A 213 8.96 22.01 -16.32
CA GLY A 213 9.60 21.17 -15.30
C GLY A 213 8.99 21.32 -13.92
N TYR A 214 9.84 21.21 -12.91
CA TYR A 214 9.45 21.20 -11.51
C TYR A 214 10.31 22.14 -10.70
N LEU A 215 9.71 23.01 -9.92
CA LEU A 215 10.40 23.75 -8.88
C LEU A 215 10.42 22.87 -7.62
N ALA A 216 11.60 22.54 -7.15
CA ALA A 216 11.84 21.71 -5.98
C ALA A 216 12.33 22.57 -4.81
N THR A 217 11.52 22.63 -3.74
CA THR A 217 11.76 23.46 -2.54
C THR A 217 12.01 22.59 -1.32
N ALA A 218 12.94 22.97 -0.48
CA ALA A 218 13.26 22.33 0.77
C ALA A 218 12.61 23.09 1.95
N HIS A 219 12.24 22.38 3.03
CA HIS A 219 11.85 23.02 4.29
C HIS A 219 13.04 23.60 5.06
N ASN A 220 14.21 23.02 4.88
CA ASN A 220 15.44 23.47 5.52
C ASN A 220 16.11 24.55 4.66
N ASP A 221 16.18 25.78 5.19
CA ASP A 221 16.72 26.98 4.52
C ASP A 221 18.19 26.85 4.06
N ARG A 222 18.91 25.82 4.52
CA ARG A 222 20.27 25.53 4.04
C ARG A 222 20.29 25.02 2.60
N TYR A 223 19.15 24.54 2.10
CA TYR A 223 18.98 24.04 0.74
C TYR A 223 18.27 25.09 -0.10
N LYS A 224 18.84 25.40 -1.24
CA LYS A 224 18.24 26.35 -2.17
C LYS A 224 17.17 25.68 -3.02
N ASP A 225 16.15 26.43 -3.37
CA ASP A 225 15.19 26.03 -4.38
C ASP A 225 15.89 25.76 -5.71
N THR A 226 15.49 24.68 -6.35
CA THR A 226 16.13 24.23 -7.59
C THR A 226 15.07 23.88 -8.61
N PHE A 227 15.23 24.39 -9.81
CA PHE A 227 14.39 24.02 -10.94
C PHE A 227 14.99 22.81 -11.67
N PHE A 228 14.14 21.79 -11.90
CA PHE A 228 14.48 20.60 -12.67
C PHE A 228 13.63 20.57 -13.94
N PRO A 229 14.22 20.66 -15.14
CA PRO A 229 13.49 20.41 -16.38
C PRO A 229 12.81 19.03 -16.37
N ARG A 230 11.67 18.86 -17.04
CA ARG A 230 11.00 17.55 -17.13
C ARG A 230 11.91 16.44 -17.61
N SER A 231 12.81 16.76 -18.56
CA SER A 231 13.77 15.80 -19.11
C SER A 231 14.84 15.34 -18.11
N GLU A 232 15.01 16.05 -17.01
CA GLU A 232 15.97 15.75 -15.94
C GLU A 232 15.39 14.76 -14.91
N VAL A 233 14.09 14.78 -14.71
CA VAL A 233 13.38 13.93 -13.74
C VAL A 233 13.02 12.61 -14.40
N LEU A 234 13.46 11.49 -13.81
CA LEU A 234 13.23 10.15 -14.34
C LEU A 234 11.93 9.54 -13.81
N THR A 235 11.72 9.60 -12.48
CA THR A 235 10.50 9.08 -11.83
C THR A 235 10.15 9.93 -10.61
N ILE A 236 8.86 10.09 -10.35
CA ILE A 236 8.36 10.73 -9.13
C ILE A 236 7.62 9.68 -8.31
N PHE A 237 7.78 9.72 -6.99
CA PHE A 237 7.13 8.85 -6.03
C PHE A 237 6.40 9.68 -4.99
N THR A 238 5.16 9.29 -4.71
CA THR A 238 4.37 9.81 -3.60
C THR A 238 4.79 9.11 -2.31
N ILE A 239 4.99 9.87 -1.24
CA ILE A 239 5.25 9.34 0.10
C ILE A 239 3.89 8.98 0.71
N VAL A 240 3.70 7.72 1.06
CA VAL A 240 2.43 7.22 1.61
C VAL A 240 2.49 6.95 3.11
N GLY A 241 3.68 6.94 3.69
CA GLY A 241 3.88 6.75 5.11
C GLY A 241 5.34 6.96 5.53
N LEU A 242 5.54 7.20 6.82
CA LEU A 242 6.85 7.44 7.41
C LEU A 242 6.97 6.67 8.73
N VAL A 243 8.12 6.02 8.94
CA VAL A 243 8.50 5.43 10.22
C VAL A 243 9.75 6.11 10.73
N ARG A 244 9.70 6.56 11.97
CA ARG A 244 10.85 7.13 12.67
C ARG A 244 11.18 6.28 13.87
N VAL A 245 12.41 5.76 13.89
CA VAL A 245 12.95 5.08 15.06
C VAL A 245 13.62 6.13 15.95
N LYS A 246 13.20 6.19 17.21
CA LYS A 246 13.79 7.09 18.21
C LYS A 246 14.93 6.42 18.95
#